data_1eb60b15e5e4e3aee29cbe30904929a8
#
_entry.id   1eb60b15e5e4e3aee29cbe30904929a8
#
_cell.length_a   1.000
_cell.length_b   1.000
_cell.length_c   1.000
_cell.angle_alpha   90.00
_cell.angle_beta   90.00
_cell.angle_gamma   90.00
#
_symmetry.space_group_name_H-M   'P 1'
#
loop_
_entity.id
_entity.type
_entity.pdbx_description
1 polymer ?
#
loop_
_entity_poly.entity_id
_entity_poly.type
_entity_poly.pdbx_seq_one_letter_code
_entity_poly.pdbx_strand_id
1 'polypeptide(L)'
;MGVVLGIDIGGSTTKIAGFQESGQHIGTLRVEASDRLTSLYGAIGNFLSTRHISLNDVACFVITGVGAALVDGDIYGIRTERIDEFVAIGNGGLALSGKEEALVVSLGTGTAFVRAGRFGCVHIGGSGVGGGTLAGLFFHVFHESDHSAVERLAKKGDLSKVDLMISDICTNEVGALPSHITASNFGKITSGTEKEDIARGLVNMVFQTIGMLSVFALRNDTVKDVVLTGSLANMSIAAEVMGFVEEISDVKFFIPENATFSTAIGAALPFVRNAKI
;
A
#
# COMPACT_ATOMS: atom_id res chain seq x y z
N MET A 1 -9.69 27.39 14.23
CA MET A 1 -10.07 26.28 13.31
C MET A 1 -9.38 25.05 13.81
N GLY A 2 -10.12 24.00 14.14
CA GLY A 2 -9.55 22.77 14.68
C GLY A 2 -8.81 21.96 13.61
N VAL A 3 -7.81 21.20 14.06
CA VAL A 3 -7.04 20.28 13.24
C VAL A 3 -7.49 18.86 13.55
N VAL A 4 -7.73 18.05 12.53
CA VAL A 4 -8.00 16.62 12.62
C VAL A 4 -6.77 15.86 12.14
N LEU A 5 -6.26 14.93 12.94
CA LEU A 5 -5.15 14.07 12.56
C LEU A 5 -5.64 12.62 12.40
N GLY A 6 -5.63 12.12 11.17
CA GLY A 6 -5.79 10.70 10.90
C GLY A 6 -4.46 9.99 11.07
N ILE A 7 -4.46 8.89 11.83
CA ILE A 7 -3.24 8.18 12.24
C ILE A 7 -3.40 6.68 11.98
N ASP A 8 -2.59 6.15 11.08
CA ASP A 8 -2.45 4.72 10.84
C ASP A 8 -1.28 4.18 11.66
N ILE A 9 -1.58 3.39 12.69
CA ILE A 9 -0.60 2.73 13.57
C ILE A 9 -0.36 1.32 13.04
N GLY A 10 0.51 1.21 12.05
CA GLY A 10 0.81 -0.06 11.39
C GLY A 10 1.76 -0.97 12.17
N GLY A 11 2.11 -2.11 11.56
CA GLY A 11 3.04 -3.08 12.15
C GLY A 11 4.48 -2.56 12.25
N SER A 12 4.95 -1.82 11.27
CA SER A 12 6.34 -1.36 11.12
C SER A 12 6.47 0.16 10.96
N THR A 13 5.37 0.87 10.75
CA THR A 13 5.36 2.33 10.54
C THR A 13 4.13 2.97 11.15
N THR A 14 4.27 4.20 11.66
CA THR A 14 3.15 5.08 11.98
C THR A 14 3.07 6.17 10.90
N LYS A 15 1.87 6.39 10.37
CA LYS A 15 1.60 7.41 9.35
C LYS A 15 0.54 8.37 9.83
N ILE A 16 0.75 9.65 9.58
CA ILE A 16 -0.17 10.73 9.95
C ILE A 16 -0.56 11.50 8.70
N ALA A 17 -1.84 11.83 8.59
CA ALA A 17 -2.38 12.80 7.66
C ALA A 17 -3.16 13.86 8.43
N GLY A 18 -2.82 15.13 8.26
CA GLY A 18 -3.44 16.25 8.95
C GLY A 18 -4.36 17.05 8.06
N PHE A 19 -5.50 17.46 8.60
CA PHE A 19 -6.49 18.29 7.92
C PHE A 19 -6.99 19.40 8.84
N GLN A 20 -7.33 20.55 8.28
CA GLN A 20 -8.23 21.46 8.95
C GLN A 20 -9.63 20.88 8.96
N GLU A 21 -10.46 21.19 9.94
CA GLU A 21 -11.88 20.78 9.96
C GLU A 21 -12.65 21.21 8.71
N SER A 22 -12.19 22.26 8.04
CA SER A 22 -12.72 22.73 6.74
C SER A 22 -12.42 21.79 5.57
N GLY A 23 -11.55 20.79 5.76
CA GLY A 23 -11.13 19.84 4.75
C GLY A 23 -9.81 20.16 4.04
N GLN A 24 -9.16 21.28 4.35
CA GLN A 24 -7.85 21.59 3.77
C GLN A 24 -6.78 20.61 4.29
N HIS A 25 -6.10 19.92 3.38
CA HIS A 25 -4.97 19.07 3.72
C HIS A 25 -3.77 19.89 4.21
N ILE A 26 -3.23 19.56 5.37
CA ILE A 26 -2.09 20.25 6.00
C ILE A 26 -0.78 19.55 5.62
N GLY A 27 -0.81 18.24 5.44
CA GLY A 27 0.34 17.43 5.08
C GLY A 27 0.34 16.06 5.72
N THR A 28 1.41 15.31 5.47
CA THR A 28 1.60 13.94 5.92
C THR A 28 2.93 13.75 6.64
N LEU A 29 3.03 12.71 7.45
CA LEU A 29 4.28 12.27 8.10
C LEU A 29 4.29 10.73 8.19
N ARG A 30 5.45 10.12 7.92
CA ARG A 30 5.71 8.71 8.16
C ARG A 30 6.91 8.57 9.08
N VAL A 31 6.80 7.73 10.10
CA VAL A 31 7.91 7.34 10.97
C VAL A 31 8.00 5.81 11.05
N GLU A 32 9.22 5.30 11.18
CA GLU A 32 9.45 3.89 11.48
C GLU A 32 9.02 3.61 12.93
N ALA A 33 8.40 2.45 13.17
CA ALA A 33 7.89 2.06 14.48
C ALA A 33 8.64 0.82 14.99
N SER A 34 9.65 1.02 15.82
CA SER A 34 10.27 -0.04 16.61
C SER A 34 9.42 -0.36 17.86
N ASP A 35 8.97 0.66 18.56
CA ASP A 35 7.93 0.61 19.58
C ASP A 35 6.74 1.46 19.14
N ARG A 36 5.56 0.83 19.03
CA ARG A 36 4.39 1.46 18.43
C ARG A 36 3.85 2.65 19.20
N LEU A 37 3.81 2.56 20.54
CA LEU A 37 3.31 3.67 21.38
C LEU A 37 4.29 4.84 21.38
N THR A 38 5.57 4.58 21.61
CA THR A 38 6.61 5.62 21.56
C THR A 38 6.64 6.29 20.19
N SER A 39 6.55 5.51 19.12
CA SER A 39 6.52 6.02 17.75
C SER A 39 5.28 6.85 17.47
N LEU A 40 4.11 6.47 17.99
CA LEU A 40 2.88 7.26 17.89
C LEU A 40 3.03 8.65 18.50
N TYR A 41 3.44 8.71 19.78
CA TYR A 41 3.59 9.99 20.49
C TYR A 41 4.70 10.85 19.88
N GLY A 42 5.81 10.23 19.49
CA GLY A 42 6.89 10.90 18.75
C GLY A 42 6.45 11.44 17.38
N ALA A 43 5.67 10.67 16.63
CA ALA A 43 5.12 11.10 15.34
C ALA A 43 4.17 12.29 15.48
N ILE A 44 3.27 12.27 16.48
CA ILE A 44 2.36 13.39 16.77
C ILE A 44 3.18 14.64 17.10
N GLY A 45 4.11 14.54 18.04
CA GLY A 45 4.98 15.67 18.41
C GLY A 45 5.77 16.24 17.25
N ASN A 46 6.34 15.39 16.41
CA ASN A 46 7.05 15.78 15.19
C ASN A 46 6.11 16.48 14.19
N PHE A 47 4.93 15.89 13.93
CA PHE A 47 3.95 16.46 13.00
C PHE A 47 3.53 17.88 13.44
N LEU A 48 3.16 18.04 14.70
CA LEU A 48 2.73 19.33 15.25
C LEU A 48 3.86 20.37 15.22
N SER A 49 5.05 20.00 15.69
CA SER A 49 6.21 20.89 15.75
C SER A 49 6.65 21.39 14.38
N THR A 50 6.79 20.48 13.41
CA THR A 50 7.26 20.82 12.06
C THR A 50 6.27 21.67 11.26
N ARG A 51 4.99 21.68 11.65
CA ARG A 51 3.94 22.47 11.01
C ARG A 51 3.47 23.65 11.85
N HIS A 52 4.16 23.92 12.97
CA HIS A 52 3.85 25.03 13.88
C HIS A 52 2.40 25.01 14.38
N ILE A 53 1.85 23.81 14.63
CA ILE A 53 0.50 23.61 15.14
C ILE A 53 0.59 23.42 16.67
N SER A 54 -0.21 24.18 17.41
CA SER A 54 -0.34 23.98 18.85
C SER A 54 -1.16 22.72 19.13
N LEU A 55 -0.83 22.00 20.20
CA LEU A 55 -1.65 20.89 20.66
C LEU A 55 -3.10 21.33 20.98
N ASN A 56 -3.28 22.56 21.44
CA ASN A 56 -4.60 23.16 21.71
C ASN A 56 -5.44 23.41 20.45
N ASP A 57 -4.82 23.41 19.25
CA ASP A 57 -5.52 23.55 17.99
C ASP A 57 -6.01 22.20 17.44
N VAL A 58 -5.60 21.09 18.06
CA VAL A 58 -6.05 19.75 17.66
C VAL A 58 -7.45 19.50 18.20
N ALA A 59 -8.42 19.35 17.29
CA ALA A 59 -9.80 19.06 17.62
C ALA A 59 -10.05 17.56 17.87
N CYS A 60 -9.34 16.70 17.13
CA CYS A 60 -9.53 15.25 17.21
C CYS A 60 -8.34 14.48 16.65
N PHE A 61 -7.96 13.39 17.31
CA PHE A 61 -7.16 12.32 16.74
C PHE A 61 -8.09 11.20 16.25
N VAL A 62 -7.84 10.68 15.05
CA VAL A 62 -8.59 9.53 14.52
C VAL A 62 -7.59 8.43 14.24
N ILE A 63 -7.60 7.39 15.05
CA ILE A 63 -6.63 6.29 15.00
C ILE A 63 -7.19 5.06 14.31
N THR A 64 -6.36 4.37 13.58
CA THR A 64 -6.65 3.10 12.89
C THR A 64 -5.40 2.23 12.82
N GLY A 65 -5.53 1.06 12.22
CA GLY A 65 -4.45 0.08 12.07
C GLY A 65 -4.30 -0.85 13.27
N VAL A 66 -3.48 -1.89 13.10
CA VAL A 66 -3.30 -2.95 14.12
C VAL A 66 -2.79 -2.46 15.46
N GLY A 67 -2.09 -1.33 15.51
CA GLY A 67 -1.57 -0.73 16.73
C GLY A 67 -2.60 0.14 17.48
N ALA A 68 -3.74 0.47 16.88
CA ALA A 68 -4.76 1.30 17.53
C ALA A 68 -5.30 0.67 18.84
N ALA A 69 -5.30 -0.66 18.93
CA ALA A 69 -5.70 -1.39 20.14
C ALA A 69 -4.77 -1.16 21.34
N LEU A 70 -3.56 -0.65 21.14
CA LEU A 70 -2.60 -0.36 22.21
C LEU A 70 -2.83 1.00 22.89
N VAL A 71 -3.70 1.84 22.32
CA VAL A 71 -4.00 3.17 22.85
C VAL A 71 -5.18 3.07 23.79
N ASP A 72 -5.00 3.43 25.05
CA ASP A 72 -6.09 3.52 26.03
C ASP A 72 -6.52 4.98 26.21
N GLY A 73 -7.84 5.23 26.05
CA GLY A 73 -8.41 6.56 26.25
C GLY A 73 -7.98 7.60 25.21
N ASP A 74 -8.02 8.84 25.64
CA ASP A 74 -7.74 10.01 24.81
C ASP A 74 -6.26 10.36 24.79
N ILE A 75 -5.68 10.55 23.61
CA ILE A 75 -4.28 10.95 23.41
C ILE A 75 -4.12 12.39 23.92
N TYR A 76 -3.22 12.62 24.87
CA TYR A 76 -3.00 13.92 25.51
C TYR A 76 -4.26 14.57 26.11
N GLY A 77 -5.31 13.77 26.41
CA GLY A 77 -6.61 14.28 26.89
C GLY A 77 -7.44 14.96 25.80
N ILE A 78 -7.07 14.80 24.54
CA ILE A 78 -7.81 15.30 23.38
C ILE A 78 -8.64 14.15 22.79
N ARG A 79 -9.87 14.45 22.42
CA ARG A 79 -10.79 13.50 21.80
C ARG A 79 -10.10 12.60 20.80
N THR A 80 -10.17 11.29 21.02
CA THR A 80 -9.54 10.28 20.19
C THR A 80 -10.59 9.29 19.73
N GLU A 81 -10.85 9.27 18.42
CA GLU A 81 -11.79 8.38 17.77
C GLU A 81 -11.05 7.19 17.15
N ARG A 82 -11.74 6.07 17.03
CA ARG A 82 -11.24 4.87 16.36
C ARG A 82 -12.10 4.56 15.16
N ILE A 83 -11.45 4.26 14.06
CA ILE A 83 -12.13 3.80 12.84
C ILE A 83 -11.56 2.44 12.45
N ASP A 84 -12.43 1.58 11.96
CA ASP A 84 -12.03 0.28 11.42
C ASP A 84 -11.00 0.45 10.29
N GLU A 85 -9.96 -0.38 10.31
CA GLU A 85 -8.83 -0.28 9.36
C GLU A 85 -9.30 -0.46 7.91
N PHE A 86 -10.22 -1.38 7.67
CA PHE A 86 -10.70 -1.64 6.31
C PHE A 86 -11.60 -0.52 5.80
N VAL A 87 -12.35 0.13 6.69
CA VAL A 87 -13.11 1.35 6.38
C VAL A 87 -12.15 2.48 6.02
N ALA A 88 -11.08 2.66 6.79
CA ALA A 88 -10.06 3.68 6.52
C ALA A 88 -9.34 3.41 5.18
N ILE A 89 -8.97 2.15 4.89
CA ILE A 89 -8.36 1.74 3.62
C ILE A 89 -9.28 2.10 2.46
N GLY A 90 -10.55 1.68 2.52
CA GLY A 90 -11.52 1.92 1.45
C GLY A 90 -11.77 3.40 1.21
N ASN A 91 -12.07 4.17 2.27
CA ASN A 91 -12.30 5.61 2.18
C ASN A 91 -11.11 6.36 1.58
N GLY A 92 -9.89 6.03 2.04
CA GLY A 92 -8.68 6.67 1.55
C GLY A 92 -8.40 6.36 0.08
N GLY A 93 -8.57 5.09 -0.32
CA GLY A 93 -8.37 4.67 -1.71
C GLY A 93 -9.35 5.35 -2.67
N LEU A 94 -10.65 5.39 -2.33
CA LEU A 94 -11.65 6.06 -3.15
C LEU A 94 -11.39 7.57 -3.24
N ALA A 95 -11.09 8.22 -2.11
CA ALA A 95 -10.87 9.66 -2.07
C ALA A 95 -9.64 10.07 -2.90
N LEU A 96 -8.53 9.33 -2.80
CA LEU A 96 -7.31 9.63 -3.55
C LEU A 96 -7.43 9.33 -5.04
N SER A 97 -8.18 8.30 -5.41
CA SER A 97 -8.35 7.92 -6.82
C SER A 97 -9.47 8.65 -7.54
N GLY A 98 -10.39 9.30 -6.80
CA GLY A 98 -11.59 9.92 -7.35
C GLY A 98 -12.62 8.90 -7.86
N LYS A 99 -12.47 7.62 -7.52
CA LYS A 99 -13.40 6.57 -7.93
C LYS A 99 -14.60 6.50 -6.98
N GLU A 100 -15.79 6.24 -7.52
CA GLU A 100 -16.99 6.01 -6.71
C GLU A 100 -17.00 4.62 -6.07
N GLU A 101 -16.40 3.63 -6.75
CA GLU A 101 -16.23 2.27 -6.27
C GLU A 101 -14.95 1.64 -6.86
N ALA A 102 -14.27 0.82 -6.08
CA ALA A 102 -13.05 0.10 -6.48
C ALA A 102 -12.76 -1.08 -5.55
N LEU A 103 -11.87 -1.95 -5.98
CA LEU A 103 -11.10 -2.80 -5.08
C LEU A 103 -9.89 -2.01 -4.60
N VAL A 104 -9.87 -1.60 -3.34
CA VAL A 104 -8.72 -0.93 -2.74
C VAL A 104 -7.80 -1.99 -2.15
N VAL A 105 -6.56 -2.02 -2.63
CA VAL A 105 -5.54 -2.99 -2.20
C VAL A 105 -4.46 -2.26 -1.42
N SER A 106 -4.41 -2.50 -0.13
CA SER A 106 -3.42 -1.89 0.78
C SER A 106 -2.18 -2.75 0.87
N LEU A 107 -1.08 -2.25 0.32
CA LEU A 107 0.25 -2.86 0.24
C LEU A 107 1.12 -2.39 1.41
N GLY A 108 0.90 -2.98 2.58
CA GLY A 108 1.65 -2.73 3.80
C GLY A 108 2.70 -3.83 4.08
N THR A 109 2.84 -4.24 5.33
CA THR A 109 3.66 -5.40 5.74
C THR A 109 3.15 -6.68 5.07
N GLY A 110 1.85 -6.91 5.10
CA GLY A 110 1.10 -7.82 4.23
C GLY A 110 0.23 -7.02 3.27
N THR A 111 -0.76 -7.66 2.65
CA THR A 111 -1.70 -7.04 1.71
C THR A 111 -3.13 -7.30 2.16
N ALA A 112 -3.95 -6.25 2.17
CA ALA A 112 -5.40 -6.34 2.42
C ALA A 112 -6.17 -5.91 1.17
N PHE A 113 -7.26 -6.63 0.88
CA PHE A 113 -8.16 -6.37 -0.25
C PHE A 113 -9.51 -5.90 0.29
N VAL A 114 -9.90 -4.68 -0.04
CA VAL A 114 -11.13 -4.04 0.44
C VAL A 114 -11.98 -3.59 -0.73
N ARG A 115 -13.16 -4.18 -0.88
CA ARG A 115 -14.17 -3.71 -1.83
C ARG A 115 -14.84 -2.47 -1.24
N ALA A 116 -14.60 -1.33 -1.84
CA ALA A 116 -15.11 -0.04 -1.39
C ALA A 116 -16.09 0.56 -2.40
N GLY A 117 -17.12 1.25 -1.93
CA GLY A 117 -18.12 1.90 -2.76
C GLY A 117 -19.26 2.51 -1.95
N ARG A 118 -20.33 2.92 -2.61
CA ARG A 118 -21.50 3.60 -2.00
C ARG A 118 -22.15 2.85 -0.83
N PHE A 119 -22.01 1.53 -0.76
CA PHE A 119 -22.58 0.71 0.32
C PHE A 119 -21.60 0.47 1.47
N GLY A 120 -20.46 1.13 1.48
CA GLY A 120 -19.41 1.00 2.48
C GLY A 120 -18.19 0.23 2.00
N CYS A 121 -17.38 -0.23 2.95
CA CYS A 121 -16.13 -0.94 2.72
C CYS A 121 -16.26 -2.37 3.28
N VAL A 122 -15.95 -3.36 2.45
CA VAL A 122 -16.01 -4.77 2.82
C VAL A 122 -14.64 -5.40 2.64
N HIS A 123 -14.09 -5.97 3.70
CA HIS A 123 -12.85 -6.75 3.63
C HIS A 123 -13.11 -8.05 2.86
N ILE A 124 -12.48 -8.19 1.69
CA ILE A 124 -12.61 -9.38 0.84
C ILE A 124 -11.66 -10.47 1.30
N GLY A 125 -10.47 -10.09 1.75
CA GLY A 125 -9.44 -11.00 2.21
C GLY A 125 -8.09 -10.32 2.32
N GLY A 126 -7.06 -11.11 2.62
CA GLY A 126 -5.69 -10.62 2.74
C GLY A 126 -4.67 -11.68 2.34
N SER A 127 -3.43 -11.25 2.21
CA SER A 127 -2.29 -12.13 1.95
C SER A 127 -1.11 -11.73 2.84
N GLY A 128 -0.34 -12.71 3.30
CA GLY A 128 0.95 -12.48 3.94
C GLY A 128 2.02 -11.97 2.95
N VAL A 129 1.74 -12.00 1.65
CA VAL A 129 2.66 -11.46 0.62
C VAL A 129 2.52 -9.95 0.57
N GLY A 130 3.62 -9.23 0.81
CA GLY A 130 3.64 -7.77 0.85
C GLY A 130 5.04 -7.22 1.10
N GLY A 131 5.11 -6.00 1.64
CA GLY A 131 6.38 -5.33 1.93
C GLY A 131 7.27 -6.08 2.94
N GLY A 132 6.66 -6.72 3.94
CA GLY A 132 7.37 -7.56 4.90
C GLY A 132 8.00 -8.80 4.24
N THR A 133 7.27 -9.42 3.31
CA THR A 133 7.79 -10.55 2.52
C THR A 133 9.00 -10.13 1.69
N LEU A 134 8.87 -9.01 0.98
CA LEU A 134 9.94 -8.48 0.14
C LEU A 134 11.18 -8.15 0.98
N ALA A 135 11.01 -7.42 2.09
CA ALA A 135 12.10 -7.08 3.00
C ALA A 135 12.80 -8.33 3.57
N GLY A 136 12.01 -9.33 4.00
CA GLY A 136 12.55 -10.58 4.54
C GLY A 136 13.34 -11.39 3.52
N LEU A 137 12.84 -11.52 2.30
CA LEU A 137 13.52 -12.20 1.20
C LEU A 137 14.80 -11.47 0.80
N PHE A 138 14.76 -10.13 0.72
CA PHE A 138 15.93 -9.33 0.42
C PHE A 138 17.01 -9.43 1.50
N PHE A 139 16.61 -9.37 2.76
CA PHE A 139 17.55 -9.58 3.86
C PHE A 139 18.20 -10.96 3.79
N HIS A 140 17.41 -11.99 3.51
CA HIS A 140 17.92 -13.36 3.40
C HIS A 140 18.89 -13.54 2.23
N VAL A 141 18.56 -12.97 1.06
CA VAL A 141 19.34 -13.17 -0.18
C VAL A 141 20.53 -12.20 -0.28
N PHE A 142 20.37 -10.93 0.11
CA PHE A 142 21.35 -9.88 -0.12
C PHE A 142 21.93 -9.27 1.16
N HIS A 143 21.43 -9.67 2.35
CA HIS A 143 21.73 -9.03 3.64
C HIS A 143 21.38 -7.53 3.66
N GLU A 144 20.35 -7.14 2.90
CA GLU A 144 19.84 -5.78 2.73
C GLU A 144 18.35 -5.74 3.04
N SER A 145 17.90 -4.76 3.82
CA SER A 145 16.48 -4.58 4.18
C SER A 145 15.90 -3.25 3.70
N ASP A 146 16.74 -2.35 3.18
CA ASP A 146 16.28 -1.08 2.63
C ASP A 146 15.56 -1.26 1.29
N HIS A 147 14.25 -0.96 1.28
CA HIS A 147 13.42 -1.03 0.08
C HIS A 147 13.98 -0.18 -1.08
N SER A 148 14.67 0.93 -0.79
CA SER A 148 15.27 1.78 -1.82
C SER A 148 16.48 1.10 -2.45
N ALA A 149 17.29 0.37 -1.67
CA ALA A 149 18.39 -0.43 -2.19
C ALA A 149 17.89 -1.57 -3.07
N VAL A 150 16.82 -2.26 -2.61
CA VAL A 150 16.10 -3.29 -3.36
C VAL A 150 15.65 -2.77 -4.72
N GLU A 151 14.95 -1.64 -4.73
CA GLU A 151 14.43 -1.06 -5.96
C GLU A 151 15.54 -0.68 -6.94
N ARG A 152 16.66 -0.12 -6.43
CA ARG A 152 17.83 0.20 -7.27
C ARG A 152 18.46 -1.03 -7.93
N LEU A 153 18.50 -2.16 -7.23
CA LEU A 153 18.96 -3.42 -7.81
C LEU A 153 17.97 -3.94 -8.85
N ALA A 154 16.70 -4.05 -8.47
CA ALA A 154 15.65 -4.60 -9.33
C ALA A 154 15.47 -3.82 -10.65
N LYS A 155 15.67 -2.49 -10.64
CA LYS A 155 15.63 -1.67 -11.87
C LYS A 155 16.73 -2.01 -12.89
N LYS A 156 17.81 -2.60 -12.47
CA LYS A 156 18.93 -3.00 -13.36
C LYS A 156 18.78 -4.43 -13.85
N GLY A 157 17.93 -5.21 -13.21
CA GLY A 157 17.76 -6.63 -13.49
C GLY A 157 16.88 -6.89 -14.72
N ASP A 158 17.15 -8.02 -15.35
CA ASP A 158 16.41 -8.55 -16.49
C ASP A 158 15.57 -9.75 -16.03
N LEU A 159 14.25 -9.58 -16.03
CA LEU A 159 13.31 -10.61 -15.58
C LEU A 159 13.40 -11.88 -16.42
N SER A 160 13.70 -11.76 -17.73
CA SER A 160 13.80 -12.90 -18.65
C SER A 160 14.94 -13.87 -18.35
N LYS A 161 15.89 -13.47 -17.48
CA LYS A 161 17.01 -14.32 -17.03
C LYS A 161 16.69 -15.11 -15.76
N VAL A 162 15.62 -14.76 -15.08
CA VAL A 162 15.21 -15.36 -13.79
C VAL A 162 13.91 -16.13 -13.93
N ASP A 163 12.91 -15.50 -14.54
CA ASP A 163 11.60 -16.09 -14.72
C ASP A 163 11.52 -16.90 -16.03
N LEU A 164 10.80 -18.02 -15.97
CA LEU A 164 10.42 -18.75 -17.15
C LEU A 164 9.25 -18.03 -17.82
N MET A 165 9.46 -17.54 -19.04
CA MET A 165 8.46 -16.81 -19.81
C MET A 165 7.58 -17.73 -20.64
N ILE A 166 6.42 -17.27 -21.08
CA ILE A 166 5.58 -18.01 -22.03
C ILE A 166 6.38 -18.36 -23.30
N SER A 167 7.20 -17.44 -23.82
CA SER A 167 8.09 -17.67 -24.97
C SER A 167 9.10 -18.81 -24.80
N ASP A 168 9.46 -19.17 -23.58
CA ASP A 168 10.41 -20.25 -23.32
C ASP A 168 9.76 -21.64 -23.40
N ILE A 169 8.45 -21.70 -23.20
CA ILE A 169 7.71 -22.95 -23.10
C ILE A 169 7.00 -23.26 -24.40
N CYS A 170 6.56 -22.24 -25.14
CA CYS A 170 5.72 -22.38 -26.33
C CYS A 170 6.31 -21.64 -27.53
N THR A 171 6.48 -22.36 -28.64
CA THR A 171 6.88 -21.79 -29.92
C THR A 171 5.70 -21.13 -30.67
N ASN A 172 4.47 -21.46 -30.27
CA ASN A 172 3.22 -20.86 -30.77
C ASN A 172 2.50 -20.19 -29.62
N GLU A 173 1.72 -19.15 -29.91
CA GLU A 173 0.90 -18.48 -28.90
C GLU A 173 0.02 -19.49 -28.15
N VAL A 174 0.11 -19.53 -26.83
CA VAL A 174 -0.79 -20.33 -25.98
C VAL A 174 -2.03 -19.51 -25.68
N GLY A 175 -3.03 -19.65 -26.54
CA GLY A 175 -4.24 -18.83 -26.42
C GLY A 175 -3.93 -17.34 -26.66
N ALA A 176 -4.46 -16.45 -25.81
CA ALA A 176 -4.26 -15.01 -25.89
C ALA A 176 -3.14 -14.49 -24.96
N LEU A 177 -2.26 -15.37 -24.45
CA LEU A 177 -1.21 -14.94 -23.51
C LEU A 177 0.02 -14.38 -24.25
N PRO A 178 0.43 -13.14 -23.97
CA PRO A 178 1.64 -12.55 -24.54
C PRO A 178 2.90 -13.33 -24.19
N SER A 179 3.86 -13.37 -25.10
CA SER A 179 5.09 -14.16 -24.98
C SER A 179 6.00 -13.75 -23.81
N HIS A 180 5.91 -12.49 -23.40
CA HIS A 180 6.72 -11.88 -22.31
C HIS A 180 6.11 -12.05 -20.91
N ILE A 181 4.97 -12.72 -20.78
CA ILE A 181 4.36 -12.96 -19.46
C ILE A 181 5.11 -14.10 -18.76
N THR A 182 5.32 -13.93 -17.45
CA THR A 182 5.93 -14.95 -16.59
C THR A 182 5.01 -16.18 -16.48
N ALA A 183 5.51 -17.33 -16.90
CA ALA A 183 4.88 -18.63 -16.69
C ALA A 183 5.27 -19.25 -15.34
N SER A 184 6.53 -19.04 -14.90
CA SER A 184 7.00 -19.50 -13.60
C SER A 184 8.03 -18.53 -13.04
N ASN A 185 7.69 -17.93 -11.89
CA ASN A 185 8.65 -17.11 -11.16
C ASN A 185 9.86 -17.96 -10.76
N PHE A 186 11.06 -17.42 -10.96
CA PHE A 186 12.34 -18.09 -10.68
C PHE A 186 12.58 -19.38 -11.50
N GLY A 187 11.81 -19.64 -12.52
CA GLY A 187 11.90 -20.89 -13.28
C GLY A 187 13.20 -21.08 -14.09
N LYS A 188 14.00 -20.02 -14.29
CA LYS A 188 15.29 -20.07 -14.98
C LYS A 188 16.51 -19.80 -14.09
N ILE A 189 16.32 -19.66 -12.78
CA ILE A 189 17.44 -19.32 -11.90
C ILE A 189 18.56 -20.37 -11.98
N THR A 190 19.80 -19.91 -12.07
CA THR A 190 21.02 -20.74 -12.07
C THR A 190 22.06 -20.15 -11.14
N SER A 191 23.16 -20.86 -10.90
CA SER A 191 24.28 -20.35 -10.10
C SER A 191 24.99 -19.13 -10.71
N GLY A 192 24.76 -18.83 -11.99
CA GLY A 192 25.32 -17.67 -12.68
C GLY A 192 24.35 -16.51 -12.81
N THR A 193 23.15 -16.58 -12.20
CA THR A 193 22.18 -15.50 -12.26
C THR A 193 22.67 -14.32 -11.42
N GLU A 194 22.67 -13.12 -12.02
CA GLU A 194 23.14 -11.89 -11.37
C GLU A 194 22.17 -11.45 -10.25
N LYS A 195 22.70 -10.79 -9.24
CA LYS A 195 21.90 -10.33 -8.09
C LYS A 195 20.82 -9.32 -8.47
N GLU A 196 21.07 -8.51 -9.49
CA GLU A 196 20.12 -7.56 -10.04
C GLU A 196 18.89 -8.28 -10.65
N ASP A 197 19.14 -9.37 -11.37
CA ASP A 197 18.11 -10.19 -11.99
C ASP A 197 17.28 -10.91 -10.91
N ILE A 198 17.94 -11.45 -9.87
CA ILE A 198 17.25 -12.04 -8.70
C ILE A 198 16.38 -11.00 -7.99
N ALA A 199 16.91 -9.78 -7.79
CA ALA A 199 16.16 -8.69 -7.18
C ALA A 199 14.91 -8.35 -7.99
N ARG A 200 15.04 -8.31 -9.32
CA ARG A 200 13.93 -8.08 -10.24
C ARG A 200 12.86 -9.17 -10.12
N GLY A 201 13.28 -10.43 -10.09
CA GLY A 201 12.38 -11.58 -9.93
C GLY A 201 11.61 -11.56 -8.61
N LEU A 202 12.27 -11.20 -7.49
CA LEU A 202 11.61 -11.09 -6.18
C LEU A 202 10.53 -10.01 -6.18
N VAL A 203 10.83 -8.83 -6.73
CA VAL A 203 9.84 -7.75 -6.86
C VAL A 203 8.69 -8.16 -7.76
N ASN A 204 8.99 -8.75 -8.95
CA ASN A 204 7.97 -9.24 -9.86
C ASN A 204 7.05 -10.26 -9.20
N MET A 205 7.61 -11.27 -8.54
CA MET A 205 6.83 -12.31 -7.87
C MET A 205 5.83 -11.73 -6.85
N VAL A 206 6.26 -10.76 -6.03
CA VAL A 206 5.38 -10.13 -5.04
C VAL A 206 4.26 -9.35 -5.73
N PHE A 207 4.58 -8.47 -6.67
CA PHE A 207 3.57 -7.64 -7.34
C PHE A 207 2.65 -8.46 -8.25
N GLN A 208 3.18 -9.41 -9.01
CA GLN A 208 2.37 -10.30 -9.85
C GLN A 208 1.40 -11.12 -9.01
N THR A 209 1.83 -11.65 -7.86
CA THR A 209 0.94 -12.38 -6.94
C THR A 209 -0.20 -11.48 -6.47
N ILE A 210 0.09 -10.25 -6.05
CA ILE A 210 -0.93 -9.29 -5.60
C ILE A 210 -1.86 -8.90 -6.75
N GLY A 211 -1.32 -8.65 -7.94
CA GLY A 211 -2.10 -8.34 -9.13
C GLY A 211 -3.07 -9.46 -9.48
N MET A 212 -2.60 -10.70 -9.53
CA MET A 212 -3.46 -11.85 -9.83
C MET A 212 -4.51 -12.13 -8.74
N LEU A 213 -4.17 -11.93 -7.46
CA LEU A 213 -5.17 -12.01 -6.38
C LEU A 213 -6.25 -10.92 -6.53
N SER A 214 -5.89 -9.73 -7.02
CA SER A 214 -6.87 -8.66 -7.32
C SER A 214 -7.82 -9.07 -8.46
N VAL A 215 -7.29 -9.69 -9.52
CA VAL A 215 -8.09 -10.24 -10.63
C VAL A 215 -9.08 -11.30 -10.11
N PHE A 216 -8.60 -12.23 -9.27
CA PHE A 216 -9.46 -13.27 -8.70
C PHE A 216 -10.51 -12.70 -7.74
N ALA A 217 -10.17 -11.67 -6.96
CA ALA A 217 -11.11 -10.99 -6.07
C ALA A 217 -12.26 -10.34 -6.84
N LEU A 218 -12.00 -9.84 -8.06
CA LEU A 218 -13.00 -9.17 -8.92
C LEU A 218 -13.63 -10.09 -9.98
N ARG A 219 -13.34 -11.39 -9.97
CA ARG A 219 -13.77 -12.30 -11.03
C ARG A 219 -15.29 -12.29 -11.30
N ASN A 220 -16.09 -12.12 -10.24
CA ASN A 220 -17.55 -12.10 -10.31
C ASN A 220 -18.11 -10.71 -9.94
N ASP A 221 -17.28 -9.67 -9.92
CA ASP A 221 -17.68 -8.29 -9.64
C ASP A 221 -17.85 -7.49 -10.94
N THR A 222 -18.74 -6.52 -10.92
CA THR A 222 -18.89 -5.53 -12.01
C THR A 222 -17.80 -4.49 -11.99
N VAL A 223 -17.16 -4.26 -10.85
CA VAL A 223 -16.02 -3.36 -10.69
C VAL A 223 -14.78 -3.97 -11.29
N LYS A 224 -14.05 -3.15 -12.04
CA LYS A 224 -12.79 -3.52 -12.69
C LYS A 224 -11.62 -2.62 -12.28
N ASP A 225 -11.91 -1.59 -11.51
CA ASP A 225 -10.90 -0.65 -11.01
C ASP A 225 -10.27 -1.16 -9.72
N VAL A 226 -8.95 -1.26 -9.71
CA VAL A 226 -8.12 -1.64 -8.56
C VAL A 226 -7.25 -0.46 -8.16
N VAL A 227 -7.39 0.02 -6.93
CA VAL A 227 -6.61 1.14 -6.40
C VAL A 227 -5.54 0.60 -5.45
N LEU A 228 -4.28 0.72 -5.84
CA LEU A 228 -3.16 0.29 -5.01
C LEU A 228 -2.74 1.40 -4.05
N THR A 229 -2.69 1.07 -2.78
CA THR A 229 -2.32 1.99 -1.69
C THR A 229 -1.26 1.36 -0.78
N GLY A 230 -0.77 2.11 0.20
CA GLY A 230 0.26 1.64 1.13
C GLY A 230 1.68 1.91 0.66
N SER A 231 2.65 1.61 1.52
CA SER A 231 4.05 2.02 1.29
C SER A 231 4.70 1.35 0.09
N LEU A 232 4.33 0.11 -0.20
CA LEU A 232 4.93 -0.66 -1.31
C LEU A 232 4.40 -0.19 -2.68
N ALA A 233 3.19 0.39 -2.75
CA ALA A 233 2.59 0.86 -3.99
C ALA A 233 3.46 1.88 -4.74
N ASN A 234 4.29 2.64 -4.03
CA ASN A 234 5.15 3.68 -4.62
C ASN A 234 6.45 3.15 -5.27
N MET A 235 6.71 1.84 -5.22
CA MET A 235 7.82 1.29 -6.01
C MET A 235 7.56 1.49 -7.50
N SER A 236 8.51 2.07 -8.22
CA SER A 236 8.33 2.39 -9.66
C SER A 236 8.07 1.15 -10.53
N ILE A 237 8.56 -0.01 -10.12
CA ILE A 237 8.34 -1.30 -10.80
C ILE A 237 6.88 -1.78 -10.64
N ALA A 238 6.15 -1.29 -9.63
CA ALA A 238 4.77 -1.70 -9.39
C ALA A 238 3.88 -1.45 -10.61
N ALA A 239 3.95 -0.25 -11.18
CA ALA A 239 3.14 0.12 -12.35
C ALA A 239 3.44 -0.77 -13.58
N GLU A 240 4.72 -1.12 -13.80
CA GLU A 240 5.12 -2.00 -14.89
C GLU A 240 4.54 -3.41 -14.72
N VAL A 241 4.69 -4.01 -13.53
CA VAL A 241 4.16 -5.37 -13.28
C VAL A 241 2.63 -5.39 -13.35
N MET A 242 1.96 -4.35 -12.85
CA MET A 242 0.51 -4.23 -12.97
C MET A 242 0.08 -4.09 -14.43
N GLY A 243 0.86 -3.39 -15.27
CA GLY A 243 0.63 -3.35 -16.72
C GLY A 243 0.59 -4.73 -17.35
N PHE A 244 1.50 -5.64 -16.99
CA PHE A 244 1.48 -7.03 -17.46
C PHE A 244 0.22 -7.79 -16.99
N VAL A 245 -0.27 -7.52 -15.79
CA VAL A 245 -1.52 -8.13 -15.31
C VAL A 245 -2.74 -7.56 -16.05
N GLU A 246 -2.73 -6.27 -16.41
CA GLU A 246 -3.78 -5.66 -17.23
C GLU A 246 -3.85 -6.23 -18.65
N GLU A 247 -2.71 -6.63 -19.23
CA GLU A 247 -2.68 -7.24 -20.56
C GLU A 247 -3.42 -8.58 -20.64
N ILE A 248 -3.47 -9.31 -19.52
CA ILE A 248 -4.06 -10.66 -19.45
C ILE A 248 -5.39 -10.70 -18.68
N SER A 249 -5.92 -9.54 -18.32
CA SER A 249 -7.16 -9.44 -17.54
C SER A 249 -8.00 -8.23 -17.96
N ASP A 250 -9.20 -8.11 -17.41
CA ASP A 250 -10.11 -7.00 -17.63
C ASP A 250 -10.12 -5.95 -16.51
N VAL A 251 -9.17 -6.04 -15.60
CA VAL A 251 -9.01 -5.05 -14.51
C VAL A 251 -8.09 -3.90 -14.90
N LYS A 252 -8.20 -2.77 -14.20
CA LYS A 252 -7.34 -1.60 -14.36
C LYS A 252 -6.76 -1.19 -13.02
N PHE A 253 -5.45 -0.97 -12.98
CA PHE A 253 -4.74 -0.60 -11.76
C PHE A 253 -4.45 0.90 -11.72
N PHE A 254 -4.68 1.51 -10.55
CA PHE A 254 -4.45 2.92 -10.28
C PHE A 254 -3.57 3.06 -9.03
N ILE A 255 -2.50 3.83 -9.14
CA ILE A 255 -1.63 4.19 -8.01
C ILE A 255 -1.77 5.69 -7.82
N PRO A 256 -2.57 6.17 -6.86
CA PRO A 256 -2.77 7.59 -6.66
C PRO A 256 -1.56 8.25 -5.99
N GLU A 257 -1.43 9.57 -6.16
CA GLU A 257 -0.55 10.35 -5.30
C GLU A 257 -0.92 10.13 -3.82
N ASN A 258 0.06 10.24 -2.94
CA ASN A 258 -0.13 9.97 -1.51
C ASN A 258 -0.63 8.55 -1.15
N ALA A 259 -0.50 7.57 -2.05
CA ALA A 259 -0.88 6.16 -1.81
C ALA A 259 -0.37 5.62 -0.46
N THR A 260 0.85 5.98 -0.05
CA THR A 260 1.44 5.60 1.25
C THR A 260 0.59 6.03 2.44
N PHE A 261 -0.10 7.16 2.33
CA PHE A 261 -0.86 7.77 3.44
C PHE A 261 -2.36 7.52 3.34
N SER A 262 -2.79 6.73 2.37
CA SER A 262 -4.21 6.47 2.06
C SER A 262 -5.02 6.09 3.30
N THR A 263 -4.53 5.15 4.12
CA THR A 263 -5.22 4.68 5.32
C THR A 263 -5.36 5.80 6.36
N ALA A 264 -4.31 6.57 6.61
CA ALA A 264 -4.37 7.70 7.53
C ALA A 264 -5.29 8.83 7.03
N ILE A 265 -5.27 9.10 5.72
CA ILE A 265 -6.20 10.02 5.07
C ILE A 265 -7.64 9.53 5.26
N GLY A 266 -7.91 8.26 4.89
CA GLY A 266 -9.24 7.66 4.99
C GLY A 266 -9.79 7.61 6.41
N ALA A 267 -8.92 7.51 7.42
CA ALA A 267 -9.32 7.62 8.82
C ALA A 267 -9.82 9.03 9.18
N ALA A 268 -9.17 10.09 8.67
CA ALA A 268 -9.55 11.47 8.95
C ALA A 268 -10.84 11.91 8.26
N LEU A 269 -11.11 11.39 7.05
CA LEU A 269 -12.18 11.87 6.17
C LEU A 269 -13.56 12.01 6.81
N PRO A 270 -14.06 11.06 7.64
CA PRO A 270 -15.36 11.19 8.29
C PRO A 270 -15.48 12.37 9.27
N PHE A 271 -14.34 12.94 9.68
CA PHE A 271 -14.26 13.98 10.70
C PHE A 271 -13.93 15.36 10.14
N VAL A 272 -13.80 15.49 8.83
CA VAL A 272 -13.52 16.76 8.15
C VAL A 272 -14.63 17.07 7.14
N ARG A 273 -14.85 18.37 6.86
CA ARG A 273 -15.87 18.83 5.90
C ARG A 273 -15.22 19.08 4.54
N ASN A 274 -15.82 18.54 3.46
CA ASN A 274 -15.38 18.83 2.08
C ASN A 274 -13.87 18.67 1.88
N ALA A 275 -13.32 17.52 2.28
CA ALA A 275 -11.88 17.27 2.19
C ALA A 275 -11.36 17.52 0.75
N LYS A 276 -10.31 18.31 0.65
CA LYS A 276 -9.56 18.55 -0.58
C LYS A 276 -8.20 17.88 -0.43
N ILE A 277 -7.98 16.82 -1.17
CA ILE A 277 -6.81 15.95 -1.10
C ILE A 277 -5.96 16.16 -2.35
#